data_f5914c5bc0cd4408c1cad678b330d35b
#
_entry.id   f5914c5bc0cd4408c1cad678b330d35b
#
_cell.length_a   1.000
_cell.length_b   1.000
_cell.length_c   1.000
_cell.angle_alpha   90.00
_cell.angle_beta   90.00
_cell.angle_gamma   90.00
#
_symmetry.space_group_name_H-M   'P 1'
#
loop_
_entity.id
_entity.type
_entity.pdbx_description
1 polymer ?
#
loop_
_entity_poly.entity_id
_entity_poly.type
_entity_poly.pdbx_seq_one_letter_code
_entity_poly.pdbx_strand_id
1 'polypeptide(L)'
;MKPRYLLSLIAIVFAVGLFPFAGANVEAAAFFNVRDLGAKGDGKTLDTNAINKAIETAAAKGGGTVYFPAGRYLSFSIRLKSNITIFLDNGATLLAADPAMHKGKYDMPEPNQWDMYQDFGHSHWQNSLMWGIGIENFAIIGQGRIDGLGLSKRSPGPRRPRTEGETPVSMAGNVSPLGEMSDRREMDGLGTKAIALKLSKNITLKDFTIFRGGHFAVIATGVDNLTIDGLRVDTNRDGFDIDACRNVRISNVYVNSPNDDAIVLKSSYALGFARATENVTITNSQVSGYDLGTFLDGTFQTTQEFAPDKDRVTGRIKFGTESNGGFKNITITNINFVHCRGLAIETVDGGNIEDVTISNLTMRDITTAPIFIRLGARLRAPDGTKVGVVRRITISNVTVSDAHPEYASIIAGVEGNDVEDVRLSNIRIHYKGGGKKADALREIPENAKNYPEPSMFGVTPSYGFYIRHVKGLTFDN
;
A
#
# COMPACT_ATOMS: atom_id res chain seq x y z
N MET A 1 -56.97 39.68 -57.95
CA MET A 1 -57.20 39.77 -56.47
C MET A 1 -56.04 39.09 -55.77
N LYS A 2 -55.16 39.82 -55.15
CA LYS A 2 -54.03 39.34 -54.32
C LYS A 2 -54.32 39.69 -52.90
N PRO A 3 -54.21 38.76 -51.91
CA PRO A 3 -54.35 39.13 -50.48
C PRO A 3 -53.05 39.71 -49.98
N ARG A 4 -53.12 40.83 -49.26
CA ARG A 4 -52.06 41.47 -48.50
C ARG A 4 -51.96 40.77 -47.13
N TYR A 5 -50.78 40.24 -46.80
CA TYR A 5 -50.50 39.79 -45.44
C TYR A 5 -49.89 40.96 -44.64
N LEU A 6 -50.54 41.26 -43.53
CA LEU A 6 -50.09 42.24 -42.54
C LEU A 6 -49.11 41.54 -41.57
N LEU A 7 -47.87 41.95 -41.57
CA LEU A 7 -46.88 41.49 -40.59
C LEU A 7 -47.00 42.35 -39.31
N SER A 8 -47.46 41.77 -38.22
CA SER A 8 -47.39 42.42 -36.93
C SER A 8 -46.03 42.12 -36.28
N LEU A 9 -45.22 43.14 -36.07
CA LEU A 9 -43.96 43.07 -35.32
C LEU A 9 -44.26 43.12 -33.82
N ILE A 10 -44.03 42.02 -33.11
CA ILE A 10 -44.07 41.99 -31.63
C ILE A 10 -42.67 42.31 -31.13
N ALA A 11 -42.46 43.50 -30.57
CA ALA A 11 -41.22 43.86 -29.89
C ALA A 11 -41.22 43.22 -28.47
N ILE A 12 -40.36 42.21 -28.27
CA ILE A 12 -40.12 41.67 -26.93
C ILE A 12 -39.00 42.49 -26.29
N VAL A 13 -39.38 43.31 -25.31
CA VAL A 13 -38.41 44.03 -24.46
C VAL A 13 -37.84 43.06 -23.41
N PHE A 14 -36.56 42.66 -23.58
CA PHE A 14 -35.82 41.94 -22.54
C PHE A 14 -35.44 42.97 -21.45
N ALA A 15 -36.11 42.93 -20.32
CA ALA A 15 -35.67 43.59 -19.10
C ALA A 15 -34.47 42.78 -18.53
N VAL A 16 -33.25 43.21 -18.79
CA VAL A 16 -32.05 42.70 -18.13
C VAL A 16 -32.06 43.20 -16.68
N GLY A 17 -32.58 42.39 -15.78
CA GLY A 17 -32.46 42.62 -14.35
C GLY A 17 -30.98 42.53 -13.93
N LEU A 18 -30.38 43.67 -13.61
CA LEU A 18 -29.10 43.73 -12.89
C LEU A 18 -29.30 43.16 -11.48
N PHE A 19 -29.09 41.85 -11.31
CA PHE A 19 -28.89 41.30 -9.97
C PHE A 19 -27.53 41.77 -9.49
N PRO A 20 -27.41 42.41 -8.32
CA PRO A 20 -26.09 42.67 -7.73
C PRO A 20 -25.48 41.31 -7.42
N PHE A 21 -24.43 40.94 -8.14
CA PHE A 21 -23.52 39.92 -7.70
C PHE A 21 -22.93 40.40 -6.36
N ALA A 22 -23.48 39.92 -5.25
CA ALA A 22 -22.81 40.01 -3.98
C ALA A 22 -21.48 39.25 -4.21
N GLY A 23 -20.40 39.98 -4.39
CA GLY A 23 -19.04 39.42 -4.48
C GLY A 23 -18.83 38.61 -3.20
N ALA A 24 -18.93 37.29 -3.29
CA ALA A 24 -18.35 36.46 -2.27
C ALA A 24 -16.88 36.84 -2.22
N ASN A 25 -16.45 37.48 -1.14
CA ASN A 25 -15.03 37.63 -0.86
C ASN A 25 -14.46 36.21 -0.82
N VAL A 26 -13.86 35.77 -1.93
CA VAL A 26 -13.02 34.58 -1.93
C VAL A 26 -11.81 35.00 -1.11
N GLU A 27 -11.87 34.73 0.18
CA GLU A 27 -10.73 34.89 1.06
C GLU A 27 -9.61 34.04 0.46
N ALA A 28 -8.49 34.67 0.09
CA ALA A 28 -7.38 33.96 -0.52
C ALA A 28 -6.98 32.80 0.43
N ALA A 29 -6.86 31.59 -0.11
CA ALA A 29 -6.53 30.43 0.70
C ALA A 29 -5.34 30.76 1.62
N ALA A 30 -5.53 30.63 2.93
CA ALA A 30 -4.54 31.06 3.91
C ALA A 30 -3.27 30.20 3.73
N PHE A 31 -2.13 30.87 3.59
CA PHE A 31 -0.83 30.26 3.28
C PHE A 31 0.11 30.44 4.48
N PHE A 32 0.63 29.33 5.02
CA PHE A 32 1.43 29.29 6.23
C PHE A 32 2.81 28.74 5.93
N ASN A 33 3.80 29.61 5.70
CA ASN A 33 5.17 29.18 5.50
C ASN A 33 5.77 28.70 6.83
N VAL A 34 6.29 27.48 6.86
CA VAL A 34 6.88 26.90 8.08
C VAL A 34 8.06 27.73 8.61
N ARG A 35 8.79 28.44 7.73
CA ARG A 35 9.90 29.30 8.11
C ARG A 35 9.45 30.53 8.90
N ASP A 36 8.28 31.08 8.59
CA ASP A 36 7.71 32.23 9.31
C ASP A 36 7.30 31.82 10.73
N LEU A 37 7.07 30.54 10.97
CA LEU A 37 6.77 29.94 12.30
C LEU A 37 8.01 29.42 13.02
N GLY A 38 9.21 29.64 12.44
CA GLY A 38 10.50 29.37 13.09
C GLY A 38 11.30 28.20 12.57
N ALA A 39 10.79 27.44 11.56
CA ALA A 39 11.54 26.35 10.96
C ALA A 39 12.79 26.86 10.24
N LYS A 40 13.92 26.16 10.44
CA LYS A 40 15.21 26.52 9.83
C LYS A 40 15.41 25.88 8.46
N GLY A 41 14.99 24.62 8.31
CA GLY A 41 15.18 23.88 7.05
C GLY A 41 16.65 23.67 6.68
N ASP A 42 17.54 23.53 7.68
CA ASP A 42 18.99 23.40 7.51
C ASP A 42 19.48 21.93 7.60
N GLY A 43 18.56 21.00 7.87
CA GLY A 43 18.83 19.57 8.03
C GLY A 43 19.54 19.19 9.34
N LYS A 44 19.67 20.10 10.28
CA LYS A 44 20.37 19.93 11.57
C LYS A 44 19.51 20.34 12.74
N THR A 45 18.83 21.47 12.63
CA THR A 45 17.92 22.00 13.66
C THR A 45 16.61 21.17 13.65
N LEU A 46 16.11 20.81 14.82
CA LEU A 46 14.80 20.16 14.93
C LEU A 46 13.69 21.20 14.67
N ASP A 47 13.01 21.04 13.56
CA ASP A 47 11.91 21.90 13.10
C ASP A 47 10.53 21.42 13.57
N THR A 48 10.44 20.31 14.33
CA THR A 48 9.20 19.66 14.75
C THR A 48 8.18 20.64 15.35
N ASN A 49 8.62 21.49 16.28
CA ASN A 49 7.74 22.44 16.96
C ASN A 49 7.22 23.53 16.00
N ALA A 50 8.07 24.04 15.13
CA ALA A 50 7.71 25.06 14.14
C ALA A 50 6.71 24.51 13.11
N ILE A 51 6.93 23.28 12.65
CA ILE A 51 6.04 22.59 11.72
C ILE A 51 4.67 22.34 12.36
N ASN A 52 4.62 21.74 13.55
CA ASN A 52 3.36 21.50 14.25
C ASN A 52 2.62 22.82 14.55
N LYS A 53 3.33 23.87 14.94
CA LYS A 53 2.75 25.21 15.13
C LYS A 53 2.15 25.78 13.85
N ALA A 54 2.77 25.55 12.68
CA ALA A 54 2.20 25.97 11.40
C ALA A 54 0.88 25.24 11.10
N ILE A 55 0.82 23.94 11.30
CA ILE A 55 -0.38 23.12 11.13
C ILE A 55 -1.49 23.55 12.11
N GLU A 56 -1.15 23.74 13.39
CA GLU A 56 -2.10 24.18 14.42
C GLU A 56 -2.65 25.58 14.12
N THR A 57 -1.78 26.50 13.65
CA THR A 57 -2.19 27.86 13.29
C THR A 57 -3.15 27.85 12.09
N ALA A 58 -2.85 27.03 11.07
CA ALA A 58 -3.72 26.86 9.91
C ALA A 58 -5.07 26.25 10.33
N ALA A 59 -5.06 25.19 11.14
CA ALA A 59 -6.27 24.53 11.61
C ALA A 59 -7.15 25.48 12.45
N ALA A 60 -6.56 26.30 13.32
CA ALA A 60 -7.28 27.29 14.12
C ALA A 60 -7.97 28.39 13.28
N LYS A 61 -7.52 28.60 12.05
CA LYS A 61 -8.14 29.50 11.06
C LYS A 61 -9.14 28.79 10.12
N GLY A 62 -9.48 27.52 10.40
CA GLY A 62 -10.41 26.74 9.61
C GLY A 62 -9.77 25.91 8.48
N GLY A 63 -8.47 26.01 8.29
CA GLY A 63 -7.71 25.28 7.28
C GLY A 63 -6.72 26.15 6.50
N GLY A 64 -6.12 25.58 5.46
CA GLY A 64 -5.20 26.29 4.56
C GLY A 64 -4.00 25.46 4.15
N THR A 65 -3.04 26.10 3.47
CA THR A 65 -1.84 25.46 2.97
C THR A 65 -0.65 25.71 3.90
N VAL A 66 -0.07 24.66 4.42
CA VAL A 66 1.20 24.68 5.15
C VAL A 66 2.32 24.43 4.15
N TYR A 67 3.12 25.44 3.89
CA TYR A 67 4.12 25.48 2.82
C TYR A 67 5.53 25.24 3.34
N PHE A 68 6.22 24.31 2.68
CA PHE A 68 7.62 24.00 2.89
C PHE A 68 8.44 24.47 1.69
N PRO A 69 9.10 25.63 1.74
CA PRO A 69 10.03 26.06 0.68
C PRO A 69 11.26 25.14 0.63
N ALA A 70 12.09 25.27 -0.41
CA ALA A 70 13.33 24.51 -0.54
C ALA A 70 14.17 24.55 0.75
N GLY A 71 14.58 23.36 1.24
CA GLY A 71 15.30 23.19 2.51
C GLY A 71 15.15 21.78 3.05
N ARG A 72 15.86 21.46 4.14
CA ARG A 72 15.83 20.13 4.78
C ARG A 72 15.29 20.27 6.20
N TYR A 73 14.06 19.86 6.42
CA TYR A 73 13.33 20.06 7.68
C TYR A 73 13.40 18.80 8.53
N LEU A 74 14.31 18.80 9.53
CA LEU A 74 14.52 17.67 10.44
C LEU A 74 13.39 17.63 11.47
N SER A 75 12.65 16.51 11.56
CA SER A 75 11.49 16.44 12.43
C SER A 75 11.28 15.05 13.05
N PHE A 76 10.78 15.04 14.28
CA PHE A 76 10.03 13.93 14.86
C PHE A 76 8.55 14.00 14.42
N SER A 77 7.63 13.51 15.24
CA SER A 77 6.21 13.39 14.85
C SER A 77 5.56 14.72 14.49
N ILE A 78 4.95 14.75 13.32
CA ILE A 78 4.11 15.82 12.79
C ILE A 78 2.65 15.35 12.86
N ARG A 79 1.82 16.12 13.58
CA ARG A 79 0.42 15.81 13.87
C ARG A 79 -0.48 16.49 12.87
N LEU A 80 -1.09 15.71 11.97
CA LEU A 80 -1.93 16.21 10.91
C LEU A 80 -3.31 16.65 11.42
N LYS A 81 -3.93 17.60 10.74
CA LYS A 81 -5.25 18.16 11.07
C LYS A 81 -6.13 18.21 9.83
N SER A 82 -7.45 18.25 10.04
CA SER A 82 -8.43 18.40 8.97
C SER A 82 -8.31 19.74 8.25
N ASN A 83 -8.73 19.76 6.98
CA ASN A 83 -8.78 20.94 6.09
C ASN A 83 -7.40 21.56 5.83
N ILE A 84 -6.33 20.77 5.88
CA ILE A 84 -4.95 21.21 5.66
C ILE A 84 -4.40 20.59 4.38
N THR A 85 -3.74 21.41 3.58
CA THR A 85 -2.84 20.97 2.52
C THR A 85 -1.40 21.19 2.95
N ILE A 86 -0.60 20.14 3.02
CA ILE A 86 0.86 20.22 3.12
C ILE A 86 1.40 20.36 1.71
N PHE A 87 2.08 21.45 1.42
CA PHE A 87 2.73 21.67 0.13
C PHE A 87 4.25 21.58 0.28
N LEU A 88 4.83 20.51 -0.31
CA LEU A 88 6.28 20.31 -0.36
C LEU A 88 6.81 20.87 -1.68
N ASP A 89 7.44 22.01 -1.66
CA ASP A 89 7.99 22.65 -2.87
C ASP A 89 9.20 21.88 -3.44
N ASN A 90 9.57 22.19 -4.66
CA ASN A 90 10.80 21.68 -5.25
C ASN A 90 12.01 21.98 -4.35
N GLY A 91 12.81 20.96 -4.06
CA GLY A 91 13.95 21.07 -3.16
C GLY A 91 13.59 21.04 -1.65
N ALA A 92 12.32 20.99 -1.28
CA ALA A 92 11.92 20.72 0.09
C ALA A 92 12.13 19.24 0.44
N THR A 93 12.78 18.98 1.56
CA THR A 93 12.94 17.63 2.12
C THR A 93 12.48 17.61 3.57
N LEU A 94 11.44 16.85 3.87
CA LEU A 94 11.06 16.52 5.23
C LEU A 94 11.89 15.32 5.69
N LEU A 95 12.79 15.52 6.64
CA LEU A 95 13.76 14.53 7.09
C LEU A 95 13.36 13.96 8.45
N ALA A 96 13.19 12.67 8.55
CA ALA A 96 12.91 11.98 9.81
C ALA A 96 14.12 12.02 10.75
N ALA A 97 13.93 12.49 11.96
CA ALA A 97 14.95 12.53 12.98
C ALA A 97 15.20 11.12 13.56
N ASP A 98 16.45 10.81 13.87
CA ASP A 98 16.85 9.57 14.54
C ASP A 98 16.95 9.83 16.06
N PRO A 99 16.17 9.14 16.91
CA PRO A 99 16.25 9.30 18.36
C PRO A 99 17.62 8.94 18.97
N ALA A 100 18.42 8.14 18.25
CA ALA A 100 19.78 7.82 18.68
C ALA A 100 20.78 8.98 18.44
N MET A 101 20.46 9.88 17.51
CA MET A 101 21.35 10.98 17.10
C MET A 101 20.83 12.37 17.53
N HIS A 102 19.52 12.50 17.71
CA HIS A 102 18.86 13.78 17.97
C HIS A 102 18.11 13.76 19.30
N LYS A 103 18.20 14.85 20.04
CA LYS A 103 17.51 14.98 21.34
C LYS A 103 15.99 15.07 21.12
N GLY A 104 15.28 14.00 21.39
CA GLY A 104 13.82 13.91 21.25
C GLY A 104 13.37 12.49 20.96
N LYS A 105 12.09 12.34 20.67
CA LYS A 105 11.48 11.06 20.35
C LYS A 105 10.21 11.27 19.53
N TYR A 106 9.78 10.22 18.85
CA TYR A 106 8.46 10.17 18.22
C TYR A 106 7.35 10.04 19.26
N ASP A 107 6.13 10.36 18.85
CA ASP A 107 4.95 10.09 19.66
C ASP A 107 4.87 8.60 19.99
N MET A 108 4.34 8.27 21.16
CA MET A 108 4.26 6.88 21.61
C MET A 108 3.21 6.11 20.77
N PRO A 109 3.45 4.83 20.49
CA PRO A 109 2.42 4.00 19.90
C PRO A 109 1.22 3.92 20.84
N GLU A 110 0.04 4.21 20.34
CA GLU A 110 -1.20 4.10 21.11
C GLU A 110 -1.51 2.64 21.48
N PRO A 111 -2.11 2.38 22.65
CA PRO A 111 -2.58 1.04 22.99
C PRO A 111 -3.62 0.53 21.97
N ASN A 112 -3.50 -0.73 21.57
CA ASN A 112 -4.49 -1.41 20.77
C ASN A 112 -4.69 -2.83 21.32
N GLN A 113 -5.90 -3.13 21.80
CA GLN A 113 -6.24 -4.44 22.37
C GLN A 113 -6.32 -5.54 21.32
N TRP A 114 -6.28 -5.21 20.04
CA TRP A 114 -6.40 -6.14 18.91
C TRP A 114 -5.05 -6.45 18.25
N ASP A 115 -3.92 -6.02 18.85
CA ASP A 115 -2.57 -6.27 18.35
C ASP A 115 -2.30 -7.75 18.05
N MET A 116 -2.87 -8.64 18.84
CA MET A 116 -2.70 -10.09 18.69
C MET A 116 -3.12 -10.63 17.31
N TYR A 117 -3.95 -9.90 16.59
CA TYR A 117 -4.40 -10.29 15.25
C TYR A 117 -3.58 -9.66 14.12
N GLN A 118 -2.59 -8.83 14.44
CA GLN A 118 -1.83 -8.05 13.47
C GLN A 118 -0.34 -8.44 13.48
N ASP A 119 0.34 -8.13 12.38
CA ASP A 119 1.78 -8.14 12.33
C ASP A 119 2.36 -6.85 12.94
N PHE A 120 3.69 -6.80 13.14
CA PHE A 120 4.37 -5.69 13.78
C PHE A 120 3.95 -4.33 13.20
N GLY A 121 3.50 -3.45 14.08
CA GLY A 121 3.25 -2.04 13.75
C GLY A 121 1.98 -1.71 12.98
N HIS A 122 1.18 -2.71 12.55
CA HIS A 122 -0.04 -2.49 11.76
C HIS A 122 -1.19 -1.87 12.56
N SER A 123 -1.15 -1.90 13.86
CA SER A 123 -2.21 -1.40 14.75
C SER A 123 -1.81 -0.19 15.59
N HIS A 124 -0.74 0.51 15.18
CA HIS A 124 -0.27 1.74 15.83
C HIS A 124 0.02 2.80 14.76
N TRP A 125 -0.45 4.02 14.94
CA TRP A 125 -0.33 5.09 13.95
C TRP A 125 0.45 6.29 14.43
N GLN A 126 0.42 6.61 15.74
CA GLN A 126 1.03 7.83 16.29
C GLN A 126 2.57 7.81 16.24
N ASN A 127 3.18 6.64 16.36
CA ASN A 127 4.62 6.46 16.28
C ASN A 127 5.16 6.57 14.85
N SER A 128 4.90 7.70 14.21
CA SER A 128 5.19 7.96 12.79
C SER A 128 5.78 9.36 12.60
N LEU A 129 6.43 9.59 11.45
CA LEU A 129 6.89 10.93 11.09
C LEU A 129 5.70 11.88 10.88
N MET A 130 4.68 11.40 10.16
CA MET A 130 3.45 12.15 9.95
C MET A 130 2.25 11.25 10.29
N TRP A 131 1.35 11.71 11.16
CA TRP A 131 0.17 10.91 11.46
C TRP A 131 -1.09 11.75 11.63
N GLY A 132 -2.24 11.15 11.24
CA GLY A 132 -3.56 11.72 11.37
C GLY A 132 -4.61 10.68 11.71
N ILE A 133 -5.41 10.93 12.75
CA ILE A 133 -6.50 10.06 13.18
C ILE A 133 -7.81 10.85 13.12
N GLY A 134 -8.81 10.34 12.38
CA GLY A 134 -10.11 10.99 12.24
C GLY A 134 -10.06 12.32 11.50
N ILE A 135 -9.05 12.55 10.65
CA ILE A 135 -8.93 13.80 9.89
C ILE A 135 -9.69 13.73 8.57
N GLU A 136 -10.12 14.91 8.09
CA GLU A 136 -10.89 15.04 6.87
C GLU A 136 -10.34 16.14 5.96
N ASN A 137 -10.54 15.98 4.64
CA ASN A 137 -10.14 16.99 3.64
C ASN A 137 -8.67 17.38 3.77
N PHE A 138 -7.79 16.38 3.81
CA PHE A 138 -6.36 16.57 3.99
C PHE A 138 -5.59 16.18 2.73
N ALA A 139 -4.55 16.94 2.41
CA ALA A 139 -3.67 16.63 1.28
C ALA A 139 -2.19 16.81 1.62
N ILE A 140 -1.34 15.98 1.01
CA ILE A 140 0.09 16.24 0.84
C ILE A 140 0.33 16.31 -0.67
N ILE A 141 0.86 17.42 -1.17
CA ILE A 141 1.11 17.63 -2.59
C ILE A 141 2.47 18.32 -2.83
N GLY A 142 2.93 18.26 -4.05
CA GLY A 142 4.14 18.99 -4.51
C GLY A 142 5.27 18.05 -4.90
N GLN A 143 6.37 18.60 -5.39
CA GLN A 143 7.50 17.82 -5.93
C GLN A 143 8.65 17.61 -4.92
N GLY A 144 8.40 17.91 -3.65
CA GLY A 144 9.38 17.69 -2.59
C GLY A 144 9.55 16.24 -2.18
N ARG A 145 10.28 16.02 -1.11
CA ARG A 145 10.68 14.68 -0.66
C ARG A 145 10.40 14.47 0.82
N ILE A 146 9.96 13.29 1.18
CA ILE A 146 9.98 12.77 2.55
C ILE A 146 11.12 11.75 2.61
N ASP A 147 12.06 11.94 3.54
CA ASP A 147 13.19 11.04 3.75
C ASP A 147 13.16 10.47 5.17
N GLY A 148 12.83 9.21 5.26
CA GLY A 148 12.70 8.49 6.53
C GLY A 148 14.01 7.96 7.11
N LEU A 149 15.13 8.66 6.92
CA LEU A 149 16.46 8.23 7.37
C LEU A 149 16.50 7.75 8.82
N GLY A 150 15.84 8.45 9.73
CA GLY A 150 15.79 8.15 11.16
C GLY A 150 14.65 7.21 11.58
N LEU A 151 13.85 6.71 10.63
CA LEU A 151 12.78 5.77 10.91
C LEU A 151 13.30 4.34 11.11
N SER A 152 12.72 3.64 12.07
CA SER A 152 13.00 2.22 12.30
C SER A 152 12.42 1.36 11.18
N LYS A 153 13.22 0.42 10.71
CA LYS A 153 12.84 -0.59 9.71
C LYS A 153 12.60 -1.94 10.34
N ARG A 154 12.40 -2.01 11.64
CA ARG A 154 12.44 -3.29 12.33
C ARG A 154 11.72 -4.39 11.56
N SER A 155 12.43 -5.49 11.39
CA SER A 155 11.94 -6.73 10.83
C SER A 155 12.09 -7.81 11.90
N PRO A 156 11.12 -8.69 12.09
CA PRO A 156 11.23 -9.84 12.98
C PRO A 156 12.26 -10.87 12.50
N GLY A 157 12.78 -10.73 11.29
CA GLY A 157 13.71 -11.66 10.66
C GLY A 157 15.17 -11.49 11.10
N PRO A 158 16.08 -12.32 10.56
CA PRO A 158 17.50 -12.21 10.82
C PRO A 158 18.02 -10.84 10.40
N ARG A 159 18.96 -10.29 11.17
CA ARG A 159 19.55 -8.96 10.90
C ARG A 159 20.52 -8.95 9.70
N ARG A 160 20.81 -10.07 9.13
CA ARG A 160 21.64 -10.27 7.94
C ARG A 160 20.77 -10.76 6.77
N PRO A 161 21.18 -10.53 5.54
CA PRO A 161 20.54 -11.15 4.38
C PRO A 161 20.53 -12.68 4.55
N ARG A 162 19.44 -13.32 4.17
CA ARG A 162 19.33 -14.77 4.14
C ARG A 162 20.23 -15.34 3.05
N THR A 163 20.74 -16.54 3.28
CA THR A 163 21.47 -17.31 2.27
C THR A 163 20.56 -18.36 1.64
N GLU A 164 20.94 -18.83 0.46
CA GLU A 164 20.23 -19.92 -0.20
C GLU A 164 20.15 -21.17 0.70
N GLY A 165 18.98 -21.81 0.74
CA GLY A 165 18.70 -22.99 1.56
C GLY A 165 18.28 -22.70 3.01
N GLU A 166 18.35 -21.47 3.49
CA GLU A 166 17.80 -21.11 4.80
C GLU A 166 16.26 -21.01 4.72
N THR A 167 15.56 -21.65 5.67
CA THR A 167 14.11 -21.56 5.77
C THR A 167 13.70 -20.12 6.17
N PRO A 168 12.80 -19.46 5.45
CA PRO A 168 12.27 -18.16 5.84
C PRO A 168 11.68 -18.19 7.24
N VAL A 169 11.84 -17.12 8.02
CA VAL A 169 11.22 -17.00 9.36
C VAL A 169 9.72 -17.17 9.28
N SER A 170 9.09 -16.60 8.24
CA SER A 170 7.65 -16.78 7.95
C SER A 170 7.22 -18.23 7.70
N MET A 171 8.15 -19.13 7.42
CA MET A 171 7.90 -20.55 7.13
C MET A 171 8.41 -21.50 8.22
N ALA A 172 9.11 -21.00 9.21
CA ALA A 172 9.75 -21.82 10.26
C ALA A 172 8.76 -22.54 11.21
N GLY A 173 7.48 -22.52 10.94
CA GLY A 173 6.45 -23.29 11.67
C GLY A 173 6.14 -22.82 13.10
N ASN A 174 6.94 -21.90 13.62
CA ASN A 174 6.82 -21.35 14.97
C ASN A 174 6.16 -19.96 15.01
N VAL A 175 5.55 -19.56 13.91
CA VAL A 175 4.73 -18.34 13.93
C VAL A 175 3.52 -18.68 14.77
N SER A 176 3.42 -18.09 15.96
CA SER A 176 2.23 -18.22 16.80
C SER A 176 0.99 -18.01 15.92
N PRO A 177 -0.04 -18.87 16.02
CA PRO A 177 -1.31 -18.64 15.32
C PRO A 177 -1.92 -17.26 15.61
N LEU A 178 -1.55 -16.66 16.73
CA LEU A 178 -1.98 -15.34 17.18
C LEU A 178 -1.01 -14.21 16.79
N GLY A 179 -0.03 -14.48 15.93
CA GLY A 179 1.06 -13.53 15.68
C GLY A 179 2.00 -13.44 16.89
N GLU A 180 3.23 -13.03 16.66
CA GLU A 180 4.02 -12.52 17.76
C GLU A 180 3.35 -11.20 18.17
N MET A 181 2.85 -11.13 19.39
CA MET A 181 2.54 -9.82 19.97
C MET A 181 3.81 -9.00 19.87
N SER A 182 3.82 -8.06 18.92
CA SER A 182 4.91 -7.12 18.84
C SER A 182 5.02 -6.46 20.20
N ASP A 183 6.13 -6.64 20.90
CA ASP A 183 6.30 -5.96 22.17
C ASP A 183 6.25 -4.46 21.84
N ARG A 184 5.13 -3.81 22.18
CA ARG A 184 4.90 -2.39 21.94
C ARG A 184 6.08 -1.55 22.45
N ARG A 185 6.75 -2.00 23.53
CA ARG A 185 7.94 -1.34 24.09
C ARG A 185 9.08 -1.23 23.08
N GLU A 186 9.15 -2.10 22.10
CA GLU A 186 10.16 -2.03 21.04
C GLU A 186 9.90 -0.89 20.03
N MET A 187 8.72 -0.28 20.07
CA MET A 187 8.36 0.88 19.27
C MET A 187 8.41 2.19 20.05
N ASP A 188 8.60 2.13 21.38
CA ASP A 188 8.52 3.29 22.26
C ASP A 188 9.56 4.36 21.88
N GLY A 189 9.06 5.53 21.50
CA GLY A 189 9.88 6.66 21.08
C GLY A 189 10.52 6.54 19.70
N LEU A 190 10.29 5.43 18.98
CA LEU A 190 10.76 5.22 17.61
C LEU A 190 9.66 5.55 16.61
N GLY A 191 10.00 6.22 15.51
CA GLY A 191 9.13 6.34 14.35
C GLY A 191 9.29 5.10 13.46
N THR A 192 8.17 4.48 13.06
CA THR A 192 8.21 3.28 12.22
C THR A 192 7.56 3.49 10.85
N LYS A 193 6.98 4.66 10.59
CA LYS A 193 6.22 4.96 9.37
C LYS A 193 6.50 6.38 8.90
N ALA A 194 6.55 6.60 7.58
CA ALA A 194 6.63 7.96 7.08
C ALA A 194 5.27 8.67 7.17
N ILE A 195 4.19 8.01 6.74
CA ILE A 195 2.82 8.56 6.80
C ILE A 195 1.88 7.50 7.37
N ALA A 196 1.11 7.85 8.41
CA ALA A 196 0.10 6.99 9.02
C ALA A 196 -1.25 7.70 9.15
N LEU A 197 -2.30 7.09 8.61
CA LEU A 197 -3.66 7.63 8.59
C LEU A 197 -4.63 6.59 9.16
N LYS A 198 -5.52 7.02 10.06
CA LYS A 198 -6.53 6.15 10.67
C LYS A 198 -7.90 6.81 10.64
N LEU A 199 -8.95 6.06 10.24
CA LEU A 199 -10.35 6.49 10.29
C LEU A 199 -10.57 7.90 9.72
N SER A 200 -9.92 8.19 8.60
CA SER A 200 -9.89 9.50 7.95
C SER A 200 -10.67 9.48 6.64
N LYS A 201 -10.99 10.65 6.07
CA LYS A 201 -11.74 10.71 4.81
C LYS A 201 -11.31 11.88 3.92
N ASN A 202 -11.49 11.73 2.60
CA ASN A 202 -11.14 12.73 1.59
C ASN A 202 -9.64 13.09 1.65
N ILE A 203 -8.79 12.07 1.48
CA ILE A 203 -7.34 12.20 1.59
C ILE A 203 -6.71 12.17 0.21
N THR A 204 -5.76 13.07 -0.05
CA THR A 204 -4.98 13.10 -1.29
C THR A 204 -3.48 13.13 -0.99
N LEU A 205 -2.74 12.19 -1.57
CA LEU A 205 -1.29 12.14 -1.57
C LEU A 205 -0.81 12.23 -3.02
N LYS A 206 -0.08 13.31 -3.39
CA LYS A 206 0.17 13.57 -4.81
C LYS A 206 1.54 14.16 -5.12
N ASP A 207 2.22 13.58 -6.12
CA ASP A 207 3.40 14.09 -6.83
C ASP A 207 4.72 14.17 -6.05
N PHE A 208 4.78 13.78 -4.80
CA PHE A 208 6.03 13.82 -4.01
C PHE A 208 6.78 12.48 -4.01
N THR A 209 8.00 12.53 -3.50
CA THR A 209 8.87 11.35 -3.37
C THR A 209 8.94 10.90 -1.91
N ILE A 210 8.88 9.58 -1.64
CA ILE A 210 9.24 8.98 -0.34
C ILE A 210 10.49 8.14 -0.53
N PHE A 211 11.50 8.39 0.29
CA PHE A 211 12.69 7.57 0.39
C PHE A 211 12.85 7.03 1.81
N ARG A 212 13.11 5.73 1.94
CA ARG A 212 13.30 5.08 3.25
C ARG A 212 12.10 5.26 4.18
N GLY A 213 10.93 4.77 3.79
CA GLY A 213 9.67 4.95 4.51
C GLY A 213 9.58 4.33 5.92
N GLY A 214 10.65 3.72 6.43
CA GLY A 214 10.63 2.98 7.68
C GLY A 214 10.15 1.55 7.48
N HIS A 215 9.31 1.06 8.38
CA HIS A 215 8.61 -0.23 8.21
C HIS A 215 7.46 -0.09 7.18
N PHE A 216 6.80 1.07 7.14
CA PHE A 216 5.77 1.43 6.16
C PHE A 216 6.02 2.84 5.60
N ALA A 217 6.06 2.98 4.28
CA ALA A 217 6.11 4.31 3.69
C ALA A 217 4.76 5.04 3.89
N VAL A 218 3.65 4.37 3.61
CA VAL A 218 2.30 4.85 3.90
C VAL A 218 1.46 3.71 4.46
N ILE A 219 0.85 3.91 5.62
CA ILE A 219 -0.21 3.06 6.13
C ILE A 219 -1.50 3.86 6.26
N ALA A 220 -2.57 3.39 5.63
CA ALA A 220 -3.90 3.96 5.71
C ALA A 220 -4.88 2.90 6.19
N THR A 221 -5.42 3.06 7.40
CA THR A 221 -6.35 2.10 8.00
C THR A 221 -7.72 2.74 8.22
N GLY A 222 -8.75 2.20 7.57
CA GLY A 222 -10.12 2.69 7.69
C GLY A 222 -10.35 4.05 7.01
N VAL A 223 -9.58 4.38 5.98
CA VAL A 223 -9.69 5.64 5.25
C VAL A 223 -10.72 5.53 4.12
N ASP A 224 -11.59 6.52 4.02
CA ASP A 224 -12.57 6.65 2.94
C ASP A 224 -12.17 7.76 1.95
N ASN A 225 -12.39 7.53 0.65
CA ASN A 225 -12.03 8.46 -0.43
C ASN A 225 -10.54 8.82 -0.42
N LEU A 226 -9.68 7.81 -0.58
CA LEU A 226 -8.22 7.97 -0.65
C LEU A 226 -7.77 8.06 -2.11
N THR A 227 -6.99 9.09 -2.43
CA THR A 227 -6.30 9.21 -3.72
C THR A 227 -4.80 9.26 -3.51
N ILE A 228 -4.05 8.36 -4.16
CA ILE A 228 -2.59 8.35 -4.24
C ILE A 228 -2.22 8.45 -5.72
N ASP A 229 -1.59 9.54 -6.13
CA ASP A 229 -1.31 9.80 -7.55
C ASP A 229 0.08 10.40 -7.75
N GLY A 230 0.84 9.90 -8.71
CA GLY A 230 2.13 10.46 -9.10
C GLY A 230 3.28 10.28 -8.11
N LEU A 231 3.14 9.46 -7.07
CA LEU A 231 4.19 9.25 -6.08
C LEU A 231 5.34 8.38 -6.63
N ARG A 232 6.56 8.71 -6.20
CA ARG A 232 7.75 7.87 -6.34
C ARG A 232 8.19 7.40 -4.97
N VAL A 233 8.17 6.09 -4.74
CA VAL A 233 8.53 5.50 -3.45
C VAL A 233 9.69 4.54 -3.65
N ASP A 234 10.77 4.75 -2.89
CA ASP A 234 11.91 3.83 -2.81
C ASP A 234 12.16 3.53 -1.33
N THR A 235 11.65 2.40 -0.90
CA THR A 235 11.60 2.04 0.51
C THR A 235 12.14 0.63 0.75
N ASN A 236 12.53 0.36 1.97
CA ASN A 236 13.08 -0.94 2.31
C ASN A 236 11.98 -2.01 2.52
N ARG A 237 10.87 -1.62 3.15
CA ARG A 237 9.72 -2.49 3.45
C ARG A 237 8.45 -1.95 2.78
N ASP A 238 7.28 -2.24 3.32
CA ASP A 238 6.00 -1.92 2.67
C ASP A 238 5.92 -0.50 2.11
N GLY A 239 5.52 -0.41 0.85
CA GLY A 239 5.26 0.87 0.19
C GLY A 239 3.93 1.47 0.63
N PHE A 240 2.83 0.94 0.12
CA PHE A 240 1.48 1.38 0.50
C PHE A 240 0.70 0.24 1.13
N ASP A 241 0.41 0.37 2.43
CA ASP A 241 -0.53 -0.47 3.17
C ASP A 241 -1.91 0.19 3.17
N ILE A 242 -2.84 -0.38 2.43
CA ILE A 242 -4.21 0.10 2.27
C ILE A 242 -5.14 -0.87 3.00
N ASP A 243 -5.44 -0.55 4.25
CA ASP A 243 -6.09 -1.46 5.18
C ASP A 243 -7.51 -1.02 5.52
N ALA A 244 -8.49 -1.88 5.31
CA ALA A 244 -9.90 -1.59 5.62
C ALA A 244 -10.42 -0.26 5.02
N CYS A 245 -9.91 0.13 3.83
CA CYS A 245 -10.20 1.39 3.15
C CYS A 245 -11.29 1.24 2.10
N ARG A 246 -12.00 2.35 1.78
CA ARG A 246 -13.07 2.37 0.78
C ARG A 246 -12.91 3.52 -0.21
N ASN A 247 -13.29 3.27 -1.47
CA ASN A 247 -13.17 4.25 -2.56
C ASN A 247 -11.73 4.75 -2.71
N VAL A 248 -10.82 3.83 -3.06
CA VAL A 248 -9.39 4.10 -3.18
C VAL A 248 -8.97 4.16 -4.64
N ARG A 249 -8.19 5.16 -4.99
CA ARG A 249 -7.52 5.27 -6.30
C ARG A 249 -6.02 5.40 -6.10
N ILE A 250 -5.27 4.51 -6.74
CA ILE A 250 -3.80 4.55 -6.80
C ILE A 250 -3.44 4.57 -8.28
N SER A 251 -2.77 5.63 -8.72
CA SER A 251 -2.45 5.82 -10.14
C SER A 251 -1.10 6.50 -10.34
N ASN A 252 -0.46 6.18 -11.47
CA ASN A 252 0.76 6.85 -11.92
C ASN A 252 1.91 6.78 -10.90
N VAL A 253 1.99 5.70 -10.12
CA VAL A 253 2.98 5.55 -9.05
C VAL A 253 4.13 4.62 -9.47
N TYR A 254 5.31 4.89 -8.90
CA TYR A 254 6.45 3.99 -8.90
C TYR A 254 6.75 3.58 -7.46
N VAL A 255 6.73 2.27 -7.17
CA VAL A 255 7.02 1.78 -5.82
C VAL A 255 8.07 0.68 -5.88
N ASN A 256 9.24 0.99 -5.32
CA ASN A 256 10.33 0.04 -5.12
C ASN A 256 10.39 -0.41 -3.66
N SER A 257 10.34 -1.73 -3.42
CA SER A 257 10.37 -2.30 -2.07
C SER A 257 11.00 -3.70 -2.08
N PRO A 258 12.34 -3.82 -1.97
CA PRO A 258 13.01 -5.12 -2.10
C PRO A 258 12.72 -6.10 -0.96
N ASN A 259 12.28 -5.66 0.21
CA ASN A 259 12.17 -6.52 1.38
C ASN A 259 10.73 -6.73 1.87
N ASP A 260 9.74 -6.08 1.27
CA ASP A 260 8.32 -6.33 1.51
C ASP A 260 7.45 -5.89 0.32
N ASP A 261 6.14 -5.81 0.48
CA ASP A 261 5.21 -5.59 -0.61
C ASP A 261 5.22 -4.10 -1.06
N ALA A 262 5.17 -3.85 -2.36
CA ALA A 262 5.14 -2.48 -2.89
C ALA A 262 3.78 -1.80 -2.67
N ILE A 263 2.70 -2.50 -3.01
CA ILE A 263 1.33 -2.07 -2.76
C ILE A 263 0.57 -3.25 -2.18
N VAL A 264 0.08 -3.11 -0.97
CA VAL A 264 -0.66 -4.18 -0.30
C VAL A 264 -2.04 -3.69 0.14
N LEU A 265 -3.06 -4.44 -0.25
CA LEU A 265 -4.42 -4.28 0.25
C LEU A 265 -4.59 -5.20 1.45
N LYS A 266 -4.98 -4.67 2.58
CA LYS A 266 -5.28 -5.40 3.81
C LYS A 266 -6.72 -5.15 4.25
N SER A 267 -7.25 -6.00 5.08
CA SER A 267 -8.55 -5.81 5.74
C SER A 267 -8.49 -6.37 7.15
N SER A 268 -7.59 -5.79 7.92
CA SER A 268 -7.21 -6.26 9.25
C SER A 268 -8.29 -6.02 10.32
N TYR A 269 -8.10 -6.62 11.48
CA TYR A 269 -8.92 -6.38 12.65
C TYR A 269 -8.39 -5.24 13.55
N ALA A 270 -7.44 -4.43 13.05
CA ALA A 270 -6.77 -3.36 13.80
C ALA A 270 -7.72 -2.27 14.33
N LEU A 271 -8.88 -2.10 13.68
CA LEU A 271 -9.94 -1.18 14.11
C LEU A 271 -10.83 -1.74 15.23
N GLY A 272 -10.69 -3.03 15.59
CA GLY A 272 -11.56 -3.72 16.56
C GLY A 272 -12.84 -4.28 15.96
N PHE A 273 -12.98 -4.20 14.64
CA PHE A 273 -14.08 -4.79 13.88
C PHE A 273 -13.62 -5.13 12.46
N ALA A 274 -14.25 -6.13 11.86
CA ALA A 274 -13.98 -6.51 10.49
C ALA A 274 -14.57 -5.47 9.53
N ARG A 275 -13.73 -4.95 8.60
CA ARG A 275 -14.13 -4.00 7.57
C ARG A 275 -13.43 -4.33 6.26
N ALA A 276 -14.21 -4.48 5.21
CA ALA A 276 -13.66 -4.76 3.89
C ALA A 276 -12.86 -3.58 3.32
N THR A 277 -11.79 -3.91 2.60
CA THR A 277 -11.17 -2.99 1.64
C THR A 277 -11.92 -3.13 0.33
N GLU A 278 -12.60 -2.07 -0.09
CA GLU A 278 -13.54 -2.15 -1.21
C GLU A 278 -13.54 -0.92 -2.12
N ASN A 279 -13.98 -1.12 -3.38
CA ASN A 279 -14.01 -0.08 -4.41
C ASN A 279 -12.61 0.51 -4.65
N VAL A 280 -11.65 -0.35 -5.00
CA VAL A 280 -10.24 0.02 -5.21
C VAL A 280 -9.88 -0.05 -6.68
N THR A 281 -9.22 0.98 -7.18
CA THR A 281 -8.59 0.97 -8.51
C THR A 281 -7.10 1.24 -8.39
N ILE A 282 -6.26 0.35 -8.96
CA ILE A 282 -4.81 0.53 -9.09
C ILE A 282 -4.48 0.49 -10.57
N THR A 283 -3.87 1.56 -11.10
CA THR A 283 -3.63 1.66 -12.54
C THR A 283 -2.37 2.44 -12.91
N ASN A 284 -1.88 2.22 -14.14
CA ASN A 284 -0.78 2.99 -14.75
C ASN A 284 0.45 3.10 -13.85
N SER A 285 0.88 2.00 -13.26
CA SER A 285 1.89 2.01 -12.20
C SER A 285 2.98 0.97 -12.42
N GLN A 286 4.08 1.13 -11.73
CA GLN A 286 5.19 0.18 -11.73
C GLN A 286 5.56 -0.20 -10.31
N VAL A 287 5.82 -1.49 -10.10
CA VAL A 287 6.32 -2.04 -8.84
C VAL A 287 7.62 -2.80 -9.08
N SER A 288 8.54 -2.75 -8.11
CA SER A 288 9.87 -3.35 -8.26
C SER A 288 10.53 -3.73 -6.95
N GLY A 289 11.58 -4.55 -7.04
CA GLY A 289 12.43 -4.97 -5.94
C GLY A 289 13.91 -4.66 -6.18
N TYR A 290 14.23 -3.54 -6.81
CA TYR A 290 15.60 -3.06 -6.96
C TYR A 290 16.27 -2.80 -5.62
N ASP A 291 17.57 -2.87 -5.57
CA ASP A 291 18.35 -2.49 -4.38
C ASP A 291 17.95 -1.08 -3.91
N LEU A 292 17.79 -0.91 -2.60
CA LEU A 292 17.31 0.34 -2.01
C LEU A 292 18.14 1.55 -2.44
N GLY A 293 17.50 2.58 -2.94
CA GLY A 293 18.10 3.83 -3.41
C GLY A 293 18.38 3.84 -4.91
N THR A 294 18.54 2.67 -5.54
CA THR A 294 18.97 2.56 -6.94
C THR A 294 17.84 2.84 -7.94
N PHE A 295 16.60 2.78 -7.48
CA PHE A 295 15.47 3.26 -8.25
C PHE A 295 15.51 4.79 -8.40
N LEU A 296 15.76 5.53 -7.32
CA LEU A 296 15.78 7.00 -7.33
C LEU A 296 17.04 7.59 -7.96
N ASP A 297 18.17 6.90 -7.91
CA ASP A 297 19.41 7.35 -8.57
C ASP A 297 19.51 6.91 -10.04
N GLY A 298 18.57 6.06 -10.51
CA GLY A 298 18.49 5.62 -11.90
C GLY A 298 19.47 4.49 -12.27
N THR A 299 20.11 3.84 -11.30
CA THR A 299 21.04 2.72 -11.58
C THR A 299 20.38 1.35 -11.62
N PHE A 300 19.16 1.19 -11.04
CA PHE A 300 18.29 0.01 -11.09
C PHE A 300 19.03 -1.32 -10.78
N GLN A 301 19.85 -1.33 -9.73
CA GLN A 301 20.63 -2.51 -9.37
C GLN A 301 19.76 -3.61 -8.77
N THR A 302 20.17 -4.86 -8.99
CA THR A 302 19.49 -6.09 -8.56
C THR A 302 20.47 -7.05 -7.91
N THR A 303 21.32 -6.55 -6.99
CA THR A 303 22.34 -7.36 -6.32
C THR A 303 21.79 -8.11 -5.11
N GLN A 304 20.68 -7.66 -4.56
CA GLN A 304 19.98 -8.35 -3.49
C GLN A 304 19.19 -9.54 -4.04
N GLU A 305 19.45 -10.73 -3.54
CA GLU A 305 18.77 -11.95 -3.96
C GLU A 305 17.67 -12.37 -2.99
N PHE A 306 17.86 -12.17 -1.69
CA PHE A 306 16.94 -12.56 -0.64
C PHE A 306 16.54 -11.37 0.23
N ALA A 307 15.27 -11.30 0.62
CA ALA A 307 14.85 -10.40 1.68
C ALA A 307 15.23 -10.99 3.06
N PRO A 308 15.50 -10.17 4.09
CA PRO A 308 15.97 -10.66 5.39
C PRO A 308 15.04 -11.67 6.07
N ASP A 309 13.75 -11.50 5.95
CA ASP A 309 12.71 -12.29 6.60
C ASP A 309 11.77 -13.01 5.61
N LYS A 310 12.03 -12.87 4.32
CA LYS A 310 11.25 -13.49 3.24
C LYS A 310 12.14 -14.36 2.35
N ASP A 311 11.49 -15.20 1.56
CA ASP A 311 12.18 -15.93 0.50
C ASP A 311 12.23 -15.07 -0.76
N ARG A 312 13.38 -14.75 -1.29
CA ARG A 312 13.58 -13.88 -2.46
C ARG A 312 13.12 -12.42 -2.23
N VAL A 313 13.56 -11.55 -3.11
CA VAL A 313 13.16 -10.15 -3.17
C VAL A 313 11.65 -10.03 -3.40
N THR A 314 11.02 -9.06 -2.77
CA THR A 314 9.55 -8.83 -2.78
C THR A 314 9.15 -7.74 -3.78
N GLY A 315 8.53 -6.65 -3.37
CA GLY A 315 8.18 -5.51 -4.24
C GLY A 315 6.96 -5.74 -5.12
N ARG A 316 5.99 -6.54 -4.70
CA ARG A 316 4.80 -6.94 -5.47
C ARG A 316 3.54 -6.15 -5.12
N ILE A 317 2.45 -6.44 -5.85
CA ILE A 317 1.08 -6.11 -5.44
C ILE A 317 0.47 -7.34 -4.76
N LYS A 318 -0.14 -7.13 -3.57
CA LYS A 318 -0.66 -8.21 -2.75
C LYS A 318 -2.00 -7.84 -2.11
N PHE A 319 -2.86 -8.83 -1.91
CA PHE A 319 -4.02 -8.82 -1.03
C PHE A 319 -3.67 -9.64 0.22
N GLY A 320 -3.92 -9.11 1.39
CA GLY A 320 -3.57 -9.78 2.65
C GLY A 320 -2.16 -9.36 3.14
N THR A 321 -1.57 -10.03 4.12
CA THR A 321 -2.00 -11.28 4.76
C THR A 321 -3.19 -11.09 5.70
N GLU A 322 -3.25 -9.97 6.46
CA GLU A 322 -4.39 -9.64 7.30
C GLU A 322 -5.63 -9.47 6.41
N SER A 323 -6.63 -10.33 6.62
CA SER A 323 -7.77 -10.48 5.72
C SER A 323 -9.09 -10.74 6.45
N ASN A 324 -9.29 -10.14 7.61
CA ASN A 324 -10.48 -10.37 8.46
C ASN A 324 -11.75 -9.78 7.85
N GLY A 325 -11.68 -8.60 7.22
CA GLY A 325 -12.82 -7.90 6.64
C GLY A 325 -13.13 -8.26 5.18
N GLY A 326 -12.14 -8.80 4.47
CA GLY A 326 -12.26 -9.18 3.06
C GLY A 326 -12.00 -8.04 2.07
N PHE A 327 -12.14 -8.37 0.78
CA PHE A 327 -11.80 -7.49 -0.36
C PHE A 327 -12.92 -7.58 -1.41
N LYS A 328 -13.43 -6.42 -1.88
CA LYS A 328 -14.56 -6.39 -2.81
C LYS A 328 -14.42 -5.31 -3.88
N ASN A 329 -14.86 -5.63 -5.11
CA ASN A 329 -14.92 -4.66 -6.20
C ASN A 329 -13.57 -3.96 -6.42
N ILE A 330 -12.56 -4.74 -6.88
CA ILE A 330 -11.19 -4.27 -7.05
C ILE A 330 -10.77 -4.42 -8.50
N THR A 331 -10.22 -3.35 -9.06
CA THR A 331 -9.65 -3.33 -10.42
C THR A 331 -8.16 -2.99 -10.34
N ILE A 332 -7.32 -3.85 -10.96
CA ILE A 332 -5.88 -3.62 -11.13
C ILE A 332 -5.57 -3.72 -12.63
N THR A 333 -5.01 -2.66 -13.22
CA THR A 333 -4.75 -2.67 -14.66
C THR A 333 -3.56 -1.80 -15.06
N ASN A 334 -2.91 -2.15 -16.18
CA ASN A 334 -1.77 -1.41 -16.73
C ASN A 334 -0.60 -1.30 -15.73
N ILE A 335 -0.11 -2.45 -15.24
CA ILE A 335 0.97 -2.50 -14.24
C ILE A 335 2.19 -3.22 -14.80
N ASN A 336 3.36 -2.65 -14.54
CA ASN A 336 4.64 -3.31 -14.75
C ASN A 336 5.20 -3.83 -13.41
N PHE A 337 5.63 -5.10 -13.39
CA PHE A 337 6.37 -5.74 -12.31
C PHE A 337 7.80 -5.98 -12.79
N VAL A 338 8.80 -5.54 -12.05
CA VAL A 338 10.21 -5.69 -12.44
C VAL A 338 11.06 -6.15 -11.29
N HIS A 339 11.77 -7.27 -11.45
CA HIS A 339 12.65 -7.85 -10.45
C HIS A 339 11.98 -7.96 -9.07
N CYS A 340 10.80 -8.59 -9.01
CA CYS A 340 10.01 -8.70 -7.79
C CYS A 340 9.18 -9.98 -7.80
N ARG A 341 8.46 -10.26 -6.73
CA ARG A 341 7.47 -11.34 -6.72
C ARG A 341 6.30 -11.01 -7.66
N GLY A 342 5.59 -12.04 -8.11
CA GLY A 342 4.38 -11.87 -8.88
C GLY A 342 3.19 -11.38 -8.05
N LEU A 343 2.03 -11.30 -8.71
CA LEU A 343 0.76 -10.92 -8.10
C LEU A 343 0.32 -11.96 -7.04
N ALA A 344 -0.09 -11.50 -5.85
CA ALA A 344 -0.63 -12.36 -4.81
C ALA A 344 -2.03 -11.91 -4.37
N ILE A 345 -2.98 -12.86 -4.36
CA ILE A 345 -4.38 -12.67 -3.97
C ILE A 345 -4.68 -13.66 -2.85
N GLU A 346 -4.65 -13.20 -1.60
CA GLU A 346 -4.65 -14.07 -0.44
C GLU A 346 -5.74 -13.66 0.57
N THR A 347 -6.48 -14.66 1.09
CA THR A 347 -7.30 -14.51 2.29
C THR A 347 -7.13 -15.74 3.18
N VAL A 348 -6.82 -15.51 4.43
CA VAL A 348 -6.48 -16.58 5.39
C VAL A 348 -7.08 -16.37 6.79
N ASP A 349 -7.70 -15.21 7.04
CA ASP A 349 -8.23 -14.81 8.37
C ASP A 349 -9.76 -14.64 8.39
N GLY A 350 -10.45 -15.25 7.42
CA GLY A 350 -11.91 -15.33 7.42
C GLY A 350 -12.65 -14.34 6.49
N GLY A 351 -11.98 -13.34 5.96
CA GLY A 351 -12.61 -12.40 5.00
C GLY A 351 -12.77 -13.01 3.61
N ASN A 352 -13.71 -12.47 2.84
CA ASN A 352 -13.96 -12.91 1.46
C ASN A 352 -13.17 -12.07 0.46
N ILE A 353 -12.77 -12.67 -0.65
CA ILE A 353 -12.30 -11.96 -1.85
C ILE A 353 -13.33 -12.16 -2.95
N GLU A 354 -13.92 -11.07 -3.44
CA GLU A 354 -15.01 -11.10 -4.40
C GLU A 354 -14.92 -9.95 -5.41
N ASP A 355 -15.32 -10.22 -6.66
CA ASP A 355 -15.45 -9.20 -7.71
C ASP A 355 -14.12 -8.49 -8.01
N VAL A 356 -13.10 -9.27 -8.39
CA VAL A 356 -11.75 -8.78 -8.69
C VAL A 356 -11.47 -8.91 -10.18
N THR A 357 -11.10 -7.81 -10.82
CA THR A 357 -10.66 -7.78 -12.22
C THR A 357 -9.24 -7.27 -12.32
N ILE A 358 -8.35 -8.06 -12.92
CA ILE A 358 -6.94 -7.74 -13.11
C ILE A 358 -6.59 -7.91 -14.58
N SER A 359 -5.97 -6.90 -15.19
CA SER A 359 -5.66 -6.95 -16.62
C SER A 359 -4.44 -6.13 -17.02
N ASN A 360 -3.91 -6.46 -18.21
CA ASN A 360 -2.81 -5.71 -18.83
C ASN A 360 -1.58 -5.62 -17.91
N LEU A 361 -1.07 -6.77 -17.49
CA LEU A 361 0.14 -6.86 -16.68
C LEU A 361 1.33 -7.26 -17.54
N THR A 362 2.44 -6.55 -17.39
CA THR A 362 3.75 -6.97 -17.90
C THR A 362 4.67 -7.23 -16.72
N MET A 363 5.24 -8.42 -16.66
CA MET A 363 6.09 -8.86 -15.57
C MET A 363 7.43 -9.33 -16.12
N ARG A 364 8.53 -8.90 -15.50
CA ARG A 364 9.88 -9.29 -15.90
C ARG A 364 10.73 -9.62 -14.69
N ASP A 365 11.50 -10.74 -14.80
CA ASP A 365 12.39 -11.21 -13.74
C ASP A 365 11.65 -11.43 -12.42
N ILE A 366 10.63 -12.31 -12.49
CA ILE A 366 9.76 -12.60 -11.36
C ILE A 366 10.43 -13.62 -10.44
N THR A 367 10.64 -13.22 -9.20
CA THR A 367 11.48 -13.92 -8.22
C THR A 367 10.79 -15.11 -7.53
N THR A 368 9.45 -15.22 -7.64
CA THR A 368 8.65 -16.36 -7.16
C THR A 368 7.52 -16.66 -8.16
N ALA A 369 6.37 -17.15 -7.70
CA ALA A 369 5.21 -17.44 -8.54
C ALA A 369 4.68 -16.18 -9.26
N PRO A 370 4.47 -16.21 -10.58
CA PRO A 370 3.87 -15.10 -11.31
C PRO A 370 2.47 -14.71 -10.82
N ILE A 371 1.62 -15.73 -10.55
CA ILE A 371 0.26 -15.56 -10.02
C ILE A 371 0.10 -16.50 -8.82
N PHE A 372 -0.31 -15.96 -7.69
CA PHE A 372 -0.57 -16.70 -6.47
C PHE A 372 -1.95 -16.35 -5.92
N ILE A 373 -2.89 -17.30 -5.95
CA ILE A 373 -4.23 -17.16 -5.36
C ILE A 373 -4.35 -18.18 -4.22
N ARG A 374 -4.59 -17.69 -3.00
CA ARG A 374 -4.69 -18.55 -1.81
C ARG A 374 -5.92 -18.25 -0.96
N LEU A 375 -6.74 -19.27 -0.75
CA LEU A 375 -7.68 -19.34 0.35
C LEU A 375 -7.07 -20.24 1.42
N GLY A 376 -6.86 -19.72 2.63
CA GLY A 376 -6.26 -20.46 3.74
C GLY A 376 -7.11 -20.40 5.01
N ALA A 377 -6.62 -21.02 6.07
CA ALA A 377 -7.31 -21.16 7.35
C ALA A 377 -6.38 -20.82 8.53
N ARG A 378 -5.59 -19.74 8.40
CA ARG A 378 -4.77 -19.22 9.51
C ARG A 378 -5.65 -18.75 10.65
N LEU A 379 -6.75 -18.07 10.31
CA LEU A 379 -7.81 -17.60 11.22
C LEU A 379 -7.27 -16.81 12.42
N ARG A 380 -6.30 -15.92 12.16
CA ARG A 380 -5.82 -14.94 13.12
C ARG A 380 -6.89 -13.86 13.29
N ALA A 381 -7.92 -14.17 14.06
CA ALA A 381 -9.19 -13.44 14.15
C ALA A 381 -9.89 -13.78 15.48
N PRO A 382 -10.95 -13.04 15.87
CA PRO A 382 -11.79 -13.41 17.02
C PRO A 382 -12.35 -14.83 16.92
N ASP A 383 -12.59 -15.46 18.06
CA ASP A 383 -13.14 -16.80 18.17
C ASP A 383 -14.42 -16.97 17.35
N GLY A 384 -14.58 -18.14 16.73
CA GLY A 384 -15.73 -18.45 15.89
C GLY A 384 -15.63 -17.97 14.44
N THR A 385 -14.56 -17.29 14.06
CA THR A 385 -14.29 -16.92 12.67
C THR A 385 -14.13 -18.17 11.81
N LYS A 386 -14.81 -18.19 10.66
CA LYS A 386 -14.76 -19.30 9.69
C LYS A 386 -13.83 -18.92 8.53
N VAL A 387 -13.40 -19.94 7.78
CA VAL A 387 -12.68 -19.75 6.52
C VAL A 387 -13.55 -18.90 5.58
N GLY A 388 -12.94 -17.92 4.93
CA GLY A 388 -13.61 -17.03 3.98
C GLY A 388 -13.91 -17.69 2.63
N VAL A 389 -14.19 -16.88 1.63
CA VAL A 389 -14.49 -17.31 0.25
C VAL A 389 -13.60 -16.52 -0.71
N VAL A 390 -13.12 -17.18 -1.77
CA VAL A 390 -12.45 -16.54 -2.91
C VAL A 390 -13.24 -16.87 -4.16
N ARG A 391 -13.84 -15.86 -4.80
CA ARG A 391 -14.70 -16.09 -5.98
C ARG A 391 -14.84 -14.89 -6.91
N ARG A 392 -15.22 -15.14 -8.16
CA ARG A 392 -15.44 -14.14 -9.21
C ARG A 392 -14.19 -13.29 -9.47
N ILE A 393 -13.10 -13.99 -9.82
CA ILE A 393 -11.81 -13.36 -10.14
C ILE A 393 -11.54 -13.52 -11.62
N THR A 394 -11.28 -12.43 -12.31
CA THR A 394 -10.84 -12.43 -13.71
C THR A 394 -9.43 -11.85 -13.80
N ILE A 395 -8.50 -12.59 -14.42
CA ILE A 395 -7.14 -12.13 -14.73
C ILE A 395 -6.92 -12.29 -16.23
N SER A 396 -6.54 -11.21 -16.92
CA SER A 396 -6.42 -11.25 -18.38
C SER A 396 -5.25 -10.41 -18.90
N ASN A 397 -4.77 -10.77 -20.10
CA ASN A 397 -3.71 -10.04 -20.80
C ASN A 397 -2.44 -9.90 -19.94
N VAL A 398 -1.86 -11.01 -19.52
CA VAL A 398 -0.65 -11.06 -18.70
C VAL A 398 0.51 -11.62 -19.50
N THR A 399 1.59 -10.86 -19.60
CA THR A 399 2.83 -11.32 -20.22
C THR A 399 3.92 -11.35 -19.16
N VAL A 400 4.53 -12.52 -18.94
CA VAL A 400 5.62 -12.74 -18.00
C VAL A 400 6.86 -13.21 -18.73
N SER A 401 7.99 -12.57 -18.51
CA SER A 401 9.31 -13.01 -18.96
C SER A 401 10.23 -13.25 -17.78
N ASP A 402 11.10 -14.24 -17.91
CA ASP A 402 12.11 -14.57 -16.92
C ASP A 402 11.55 -14.91 -15.52
N ALA A 403 10.44 -15.68 -15.48
CA ALA A 403 9.90 -16.18 -14.22
C ALA A 403 10.86 -17.22 -13.58
N HIS A 404 10.88 -17.26 -12.24
CA HIS A 404 11.75 -18.17 -11.49
C HIS A 404 11.43 -19.65 -11.82
N PRO A 405 12.47 -20.50 -12.04
CA PRO A 405 12.26 -21.86 -12.53
C PRO A 405 11.58 -22.81 -11.53
N GLU A 406 11.61 -22.52 -10.24
CA GLU A 406 11.10 -23.42 -9.19
C GLU A 406 9.67 -23.09 -8.72
N TYR A 407 9.12 -21.94 -9.13
CA TYR A 407 7.81 -21.49 -8.67
C TYR A 407 6.79 -21.44 -9.80
N ALA A 408 5.93 -22.45 -9.89
CA ALA A 408 4.74 -22.38 -10.74
C ALA A 408 3.79 -21.28 -10.23
N SER A 409 2.88 -20.80 -11.08
CA SER A 409 1.69 -20.08 -10.61
C SER A 409 0.81 -21.01 -9.80
N ILE A 410 0.19 -20.52 -8.72
CA ILE A 410 -0.55 -21.36 -7.78
C ILE A 410 -1.97 -20.82 -7.58
N ILE A 411 -2.98 -21.70 -7.65
CA ILE A 411 -4.35 -21.40 -7.25
C ILE A 411 -4.77 -22.50 -6.28
N ALA A 412 -4.88 -22.16 -4.98
CA ALA A 412 -5.11 -23.18 -3.96
C ALA A 412 -6.09 -22.72 -2.88
N GLY A 413 -7.19 -23.45 -2.76
CA GLY A 413 -8.06 -23.46 -1.59
C GLY A 413 -7.51 -24.36 -0.49
N VAL A 414 -8.37 -24.73 0.47
CA VAL A 414 -8.12 -25.74 1.51
C VAL A 414 -9.22 -26.77 1.48
N GLU A 415 -8.98 -27.94 2.03
CA GLU A 415 -9.97 -29.00 2.09
C GLU A 415 -11.33 -28.51 2.62
N GLY A 416 -12.39 -28.77 1.87
CA GLY A 416 -13.75 -28.32 2.16
C GLY A 416 -14.06 -26.84 1.85
N ASN A 417 -13.08 -26.05 1.38
CA ASN A 417 -13.28 -24.65 0.97
C ASN A 417 -12.52 -24.36 -0.34
N ASP A 418 -13.24 -24.41 -1.42
CA ASP A 418 -12.69 -24.20 -2.76
C ASP A 418 -12.52 -22.72 -3.09
N VAL A 419 -11.53 -22.41 -3.92
CA VAL A 419 -11.48 -21.17 -4.70
C VAL A 419 -12.47 -21.33 -5.85
N GLU A 420 -13.39 -20.40 -6.04
CA GLU A 420 -14.51 -20.53 -6.97
C GLU A 420 -14.48 -19.48 -8.09
N ASP A 421 -14.97 -19.86 -9.28
CA ASP A 421 -15.22 -18.94 -10.39
C ASP A 421 -14.02 -18.02 -10.70
N VAL A 422 -12.91 -18.63 -11.13
CA VAL A 422 -11.69 -17.94 -11.58
C VAL A 422 -11.56 -18.07 -13.08
N ARG A 423 -11.40 -16.95 -13.77
CA ARG A 423 -11.14 -16.91 -15.20
C ARG A 423 -9.75 -16.34 -15.48
N LEU A 424 -8.94 -17.09 -16.22
CA LEU A 424 -7.63 -16.68 -16.73
C LEU A 424 -7.70 -16.64 -18.26
N SER A 425 -7.36 -15.49 -18.88
CA SER A 425 -7.39 -15.36 -20.33
C SER A 425 -6.19 -14.59 -20.87
N ASN A 426 -5.68 -15.00 -22.04
CA ASN A 426 -4.49 -14.39 -22.67
C ASN A 426 -3.29 -14.33 -21.72
N ILE A 427 -2.90 -15.46 -21.14
CA ILE A 427 -1.79 -15.56 -20.20
C ILE A 427 -0.58 -16.19 -20.90
N ARG A 428 0.53 -15.45 -20.95
CA ARG A 428 1.80 -15.94 -21.50
C ARG A 428 2.88 -15.85 -20.44
N ILE A 429 3.48 -16.99 -20.08
CA ILE A 429 4.55 -17.05 -19.08
C ILE A 429 5.75 -17.76 -19.68
N HIS A 430 6.90 -17.10 -19.65
CA HIS A 430 8.22 -17.67 -19.96
C HIS A 430 9.02 -17.83 -18.68
N TYR A 431 9.39 -19.07 -18.35
CA TYR A 431 10.22 -19.42 -17.20
C TYR A 431 11.68 -19.52 -17.60
N LYS A 432 12.61 -19.18 -16.67
CA LYS A 432 14.08 -19.34 -16.88
C LYS A 432 14.53 -20.79 -17.02
N GLY A 433 13.68 -21.74 -16.71
CA GLY A 433 13.91 -23.15 -16.80
C GLY A 433 12.67 -23.95 -16.42
N GLY A 434 12.81 -25.23 -16.28
CA GLY A 434 11.72 -26.15 -15.95
C GLY A 434 12.06 -27.10 -14.82
N GLY A 435 11.02 -27.73 -14.27
CA GLY A 435 11.15 -28.74 -13.22
C GLY A 435 11.87 -30.02 -13.69
N LYS A 436 12.22 -30.86 -12.74
CA LYS A 436 12.78 -32.20 -12.98
C LYS A 436 11.67 -33.24 -12.98
N LYS A 437 11.85 -34.35 -13.72
CA LYS A 437 10.88 -35.47 -13.73
C LYS A 437 10.53 -35.96 -12.31
N ALA A 438 11.47 -35.90 -11.39
CA ALA A 438 11.26 -36.28 -9.99
C ALA A 438 10.27 -35.36 -9.26
N ASP A 439 10.15 -34.09 -9.67
CA ASP A 439 9.24 -33.16 -9.03
C ASP A 439 7.77 -33.53 -9.24
N ALA A 440 7.44 -34.24 -10.32
CA ALA A 440 6.10 -34.73 -10.59
C ALA A 440 5.56 -35.73 -9.54
N LEU A 441 6.44 -36.31 -8.74
CA LEU A 441 6.08 -37.27 -7.68
C LEU A 441 6.02 -36.65 -6.29
N ARG A 442 6.21 -35.33 -6.19
CA ARG A 442 6.17 -34.62 -4.89
C ARG A 442 4.77 -34.56 -4.33
N GLU A 443 4.63 -34.96 -3.08
CA GLU A 443 3.43 -34.69 -2.32
C GLU A 443 3.49 -33.31 -1.70
N ILE A 444 2.45 -32.52 -1.91
CA ILE A 444 2.37 -31.15 -1.41
C ILE A 444 1.45 -31.10 -0.20
N PRO A 445 1.94 -30.69 0.98
CA PRO A 445 1.12 -30.59 2.19
C PRO A 445 0.05 -29.48 2.03
N GLU A 446 -1.05 -29.60 2.78
CA GLU A 446 -2.12 -28.59 2.79
C GLU A 446 -1.67 -27.23 3.28
N ASN A 447 -0.87 -27.20 4.32
CA ASN A 447 -0.40 -25.97 4.95
C ASN A 447 -1.51 -24.93 5.20
N ALA A 448 -2.71 -25.42 5.59
CA ALA A 448 -3.93 -24.61 5.69
C ALA A 448 -3.77 -23.39 6.62
N LYS A 449 -2.99 -23.54 7.70
CA LYS A 449 -2.81 -22.54 8.75
C LYS A 449 -1.52 -21.73 8.59
N ASN A 450 -0.70 -22.04 7.59
CA ASN A 450 0.60 -21.38 7.41
C ASN A 450 0.44 -19.97 6.85
N TYR A 451 1.50 -19.17 7.02
CA TYR A 451 1.63 -17.87 6.35
C TYR A 451 1.61 -18.09 4.82
N PRO A 452 0.74 -17.38 4.08
CA PRO A 452 0.54 -17.64 2.65
C PRO A 452 1.65 -17.00 1.81
N GLU A 453 2.53 -17.85 1.31
CA GLU A 453 3.58 -17.49 0.34
C GLU A 453 3.76 -18.66 -0.63
N PRO A 454 4.12 -18.44 -1.90
CA PRO A 454 4.35 -19.53 -2.84
C PRO A 454 5.31 -20.58 -2.33
N SER A 455 6.36 -20.16 -1.62
CA SER A 455 7.37 -21.03 -1.03
C SER A 455 6.86 -21.96 0.08
N MET A 456 5.64 -21.72 0.62
CA MET A 456 5.01 -22.63 1.58
C MET A 456 4.76 -24.03 1.01
N PHE A 457 4.62 -24.13 -0.31
CA PHE A 457 4.41 -25.39 -1.01
C PHE A 457 5.72 -26.02 -1.51
N GLY A 458 6.85 -25.30 -1.42
CA GLY A 458 8.12 -25.75 -2.01
C GLY A 458 8.02 -25.84 -3.54
N VAL A 459 8.84 -26.71 -4.13
CA VAL A 459 8.79 -27.03 -5.56
C VAL A 459 7.55 -27.87 -5.83
N THR A 460 6.63 -27.36 -6.65
CA THR A 460 5.38 -28.05 -6.97
C THR A 460 5.56 -29.12 -8.06
N PRO A 461 4.68 -30.15 -8.12
CA PRO A 461 4.77 -31.20 -9.12
C PRO A 461 4.30 -30.77 -10.53
N SER A 462 4.11 -29.49 -10.73
CA SER A 462 3.63 -28.92 -11.99
C SER A 462 4.53 -27.80 -12.48
N TYR A 463 4.61 -27.67 -13.80
CA TYR A 463 5.23 -26.56 -14.49
C TYR A 463 4.11 -25.67 -15.06
N GLY A 464 4.15 -24.38 -14.80
CA GLY A 464 3.10 -23.43 -15.22
C GLY A 464 2.12 -23.13 -14.09
N PHE A 465 1.15 -24.02 -13.85
CA PHE A 465 0.14 -23.83 -12.81
C PHE A 465 0.01 -25.05 -11.90
N TYR A 466 0.01 -24.84 -10.60
CA TYR A 466 -0.39 -25.79 -9.58
C TYR A 466 -1.76 -25.41 -9.05
N ILE A 467 -2.76 -26.32 -9.19
CA ILE A 467 -4.16 -26.03 -8.90
C ILE A 467 -4.69 -27.09 -7.93
N ARG A 468 -5.30 -26.61 -6.81
CA ARG A 468 -5.82 -27.49 -5.78
C ARG A 468 -7.03 -26.86 -5.08
N HIS A 469 -8.09 -27.65 -4.82
CA HIS A 469 -9.33 -27.16 -4.22
C HIS A 469 -9.88 -25.93 -4.97
N VAL A 470 -10.20 -26.11 -6.23
CA VAL A 470 -10.69 -25.06 -7.12
C VAL A 470 -11.90 -25.57 -7.88
N LYS A 471 -12.94 -24.74 -7.94
CA LYS A 471 -14.19 -25.04 -8.63
C LYS A 471 -14.54 -23.93 -9.63
N GLY A 472 -14.91 -24.30 -10.85
CA GLY A 472 -15.27 -23.31 -11.87
C GLY A 472 -14.08 -22.48 -12.38
N LEU A 473 -12.92 -23.14 -12.60
CA LEU A 473 -11.76 -22.51 -13.22
C LEU A 473 -11.86 -22.59 -14.75
N THR A 474 -11.63 -21.46 -15.40
CA THR A 474 -11.59 -21.35 -16.87
C THR A 474 -10.24 -20.80 -17.32
N PHE A 475 -9.60 -21.49 -18.25
CA PHE A 475 -8.48 -20.99 -19.04
C PHE A 475 -8.96 -20.71 -20.48
N ASP A 476 -8.61 -19.54 -21.00
CA ASP A 476 -9.01 -19.09 -22.33
C ASP A 476 -7.82 -18.38 -23.01
N ASN A 477 -7.30 -18.96 -24.11
CA ASN A 477 -6.09 -18.53 -24.84
C ASN A 477 -4.78 -18.63 -24.04
#